data_eb6e15f1a4cfe34878485400bd0e92bf
#
_entry.id   eb6e15f1a4cfe34878485400bd0e92bf
#
_cell.length_a   1.000
_cell.length_b   1.000
_cell.length_c   1.000
_cell.angle_alpha   90.00
_cell.angle_beta   90.00
_cell.angle_gamma   90.00
#
_symmetry.space_group_name_H-M   'P 1'
#
loop_
_entity.id
_entity.type
_entity.pdbx_description
1 polymer ?
#
loop_
_entity_poly.entity_id
_entity_poly.type
_entity_poly.pdbx_seq_one_letter_code
_entity_poly.pdbx_strand_id
1 'polypeptide(L)'
;MAELLKNLFSKQFVEELTLDLKRHSKNFDDKTFIKNVLDKDWVNRELKDRMHHITFQIHENLPLDYRDQILVLNKSVSKFSGFTGTIFPNFVEQFGKSDEKYSLEALKNYTQYSTSEFAIRPFLKQNPKIIEVLYDWSKDKNHHVRRLSSEGCRPLLPWAMKLDQYVKDPKPILPILERLNNDKEDYVYRSVANNLNDISKNHPELVLDLGKKWTGKSETTEWVLKHALRTLLKKGEPKAMKLFGFESSKSLDIIEFSLAKSKLEIGEFTSLTIKIKNTGLAAKFRLEYAISYLKKNGTHNDKVFQISEKEFAKNQEETLVKKVDFKDLSTRKHHAGKHFISLKINGRAQKKIEFNLK
;
A
#
# COMPACT_ATOMS: atom_id res chain seq x y z
N MET A 1 17.38 -7.42 -14.85
CA MET A 1 17.20 -6.59 -13.63
C MET A 1 15.93 -5.77 -13.84
N ALA A 2 15.08 -5.63 -12.82
CA ALA A 2 13.94 -4.73 -12.95
C ALA A 2 14.50 -3.29 -13.12
N GLU A 3 13.98 -2.59 -14.11
CA GLU A 3 14.34 -1.21 -14.37
C GLU A 3 13.93 -0.32 -13.19
N LEU A 4 14.77 0.64 -12.80
CA LEU A 4 14.48 1.55 -11.70
C LEU A 4 13.32 2.48 -12.11
N LEU A 5 12.31 2.62 -11.27
CA LEU A 5 11.14 3.48 -11.55
C LEU A 5 11.51 4.92 -11.92
N LYS A 6 12.63 5.44 -11.42
CA LYS A 6 13.12 6.78 -11.79
C LYS A 6 13.43 6.93 -13.28
N ASN A 7 13.70 5.82 -13.98
CA ASN A 7 14.00 5.85 -15.42
C ASN A 7 12.77 6.09 -16.29
N LEU A 8 11.55 5.98 -15.73
CA LEU A 8 10.33 6.40 -16.41
C LEU A 8 10.34 7.90 -16.73
N PHE A 9 10.97 8.73 -15.89
CA PHE A 9 11.27 10.12 -16.20
C PHE A 9 12.54 10.17 -17.04
N SER A 10 12.47 9.68 -18.27
CA SER A 10 13.59 9.63 -19.20
C SER A 10 13.79 10.95 -19.95
N LYS A 11 14.91 11.08 -20.67
CA LYS A 11 15.12 12.21 -21.59
C LYS A 11 14.00 12.29 -22.62
N GLN A 12 13.59 11.16 -23.20
CA GLN A 12 12.50 11.09 -24.16
C GLN A 12 11.18 11.60 -23.56
N PHE A 13 10.85 11.20 -22.32
CA PHE A 13 9.67 11.71 -21.61
C PHE A 13 9.72 13.25 -21.47
N VAL A 14 10.87 13.80 -21.11
CA VAL A 14 11.04 15.27 -20.96
C VAL A 14 10.85 15.97 -22.31
N GLU A 15 11.40 15.44 -23.39
CA GLU A 15 11.24 15.97 -24.74
C GLU A 15 9.77 15.92 -25.22
N GLU A 16 9.07 14.81 -25.00
CA GLU A 16 7.64 14.65 -25.33
C GLU A 16 6.76 15.63 -24.53
N LEU A 17 7.02 15.78 -23.23
CA LEU A 17 6.36 16.74 -22.37
C LEU A 17 6.59 18.17 -22.83
N THR A 18 7.81 18.50 -23.18
CA THR A 18 8.21 19.81 -23.70
C THR A 18 7.42 20.19 -24.96
N LEU A 19 7.38 19.28 -25.94
CA LEU A 19 6.67 19.49 -27.20
C LEU A 19 5.17 19.70 -26.96
N ASP A 20 4.61 18.96 -26.00
CA ASP A 20 3.18 19.07 -25.69
C ASP A 20 2.84 20.39 -24.98
N LEU A 21 3.63 20.79 -23.97
CA LEU A 21 3.45 22.07 -23.28
C LEU A 21 3.61 23.26 -24.25
N LYS A 22 4.60 23.22 -25.13
CA LYS A 22 4.84 24.26 -26.16
C LYS A 22 3.65 24.38 -27.13
N ARG A 23 3.01 23.26 -27.46
CA ARG A 23 1.81 23.26 -28.31
C ARG A 23 0.64 23.99 -27.63
N HIS A 24 0.52 23.89 -26.31
CA HIS A 24 -0.57 24.48 -25.53
C HIS A 24 -0.25 25.89 -24.99
N SER A 25 1.02 26.30 -24.98
CA SER A 25 1.45 27.65 -24.60
C SER A 25 2.65 28.09 -25.45
N LYS A 26 2.43 29.06 -26.35
CA LYS A 26 3.49 29.61 -27.20
C LYS A 26 4.60 30.29 -26.37
N ASN A 27 4.26 30.79 -25.18
CA ASN A 27 5.21 31.48 -24.29
C ASN A 27 6.03 30.52 -23.44
N PHE A 28 5.80 29.20 -23.51
CA PHE A 28 6.61 28.23 -22.79
C PHE A 28 8.05 28.24 -23.33
N ASP A 29 9.05 28.44 -22.44
CA ASP A 29 10.46 28.42 -22.82
C ASP A 29 10.98 26.98 -22.86
N ASP A 30 10.75 26.33 -23.98
CA ASP A 30 11.07 24.92 -24.23
C ASP A 30 12.56 24.62 -24.16
N LYS A 31 13.41 25.51 -24.64
CA LYS A 31 14.88 25.32 -24.64
C LYS A 31 15.46 25.39 -23.23
N THR A 32 15.09 26.42 -22.49
CA THR A 32 15.50 26.59 -21.09
C THR A 32 14.95 25.46 -20.22
N PHE A 33 13.71 25.06 -20.44
CA PHE A 33 13.10 23.92 -19.71
C PHE A 33 13.90 22.63 -19.86
N ILE A 34 14.18 22.18 -21.09
CA ILE A 34 14.96 20.96 -21.34
C ILE A 34 16.34 21.06 -20.70
N LYS A 35 17.04 22.16 -20.91
CA LYS A 35 18.37 22.40 -20.35
C LYS A 35 18.38 22.31 -18.83
N ASN A 36 17.40 22.92 -18.18
CA ASN A 36 17.33 22.97 -16.73
C ASN A 36 16.85 21.66 -16.11
N VAL A 37 15.91 20.94 -16.75
CA VAL A 37 15.46 19.62 -16.27
C VAL A 37 16.60 18.62 -16.37
N LEU A 38 17.28 18.56 -17.51
CA LEU A 38 18.38 17.61 -17.79
C LEU A 38 19.75 18.18 -17.40
N ASP A 39 19.82 18.86 -16.27
CA ASP A 39 21.05 19.44 -15.74
C ASP A 39 22.07 18.36 -15.30
N LYS A 40 23.27 18.82 -14.87
CA LYS A 40 24.36 17.93 -14.44
C LYS A 40 24.00 16.99 -13.29
N ASP A 41 23.00 17.35 -12.47
CA ASP A 41 22.59 16.59 -11.30
C ASP A 41 21.44 15.60 -11.61
N TRP A 42 20.89 15.62 -12.83
CA TRP A 42 19.79 14.78 -13.26
C TRP A 42 19.99 13.30 -12.98
N VAL A 43 21.17 12.78 -13.27
CA VAL A 43 21.51 11.37 -13.12
C VAL A 43 21.50 10.91 -11.66
N ASN A 44 21.79 11.82 -10.74
CA ASN A 44 21.86 11.57 -9.30
C ASN A 44 20.50 11.71 -8.60
N ARG A 45 19.51 12.36 -9.25
CA ARG A 45 18.18 12.53 -8.68
C ARG A 45 17.45 11.21 -8.55
N GLU A 46 16.86 11.00 -7.40
CA GLU A 46 15.96 9.87 -7.14
C GLU A 46 14.55 10.16 -7.70
N LEU A 47 13.67 9.15 -7.65
CA LEU A 47 12.36 9.16 -8.29
C LEU A 47 11.54 10.42 -7.99
N LYS A 48 11.35 10.74 -6.71
CA LYS A 48 10.58 11.92 -6.29
C LYS A 48 11.29 13.22 -6.59
N ASP A 49 12.62 13.23 -6.50
CA ASP A 49 13.42 14.42 -6.80
C ASP A 49 13.32 14.79 -8.29
N ARG A 50 13.30 13.77 -9.18
CA ARG A 50 13.04 14.01 -10.62
C ARG A 50 11.66 14.59 -10.84
N MET A 51 10.64 14.01 -10.22
CA MET A 51 9.26 14.48 -10.32
C MET A 51 9.15 15.95 -9.85
N HIS A 52 9.64 16.27 -8.66
CA HIS A 52 9.61 17.62 -8.11
C HIS A 52 10.40 18.62 -8.97
N HIS A 53 11.54 18.19 -9.50
CA HIS A 53 12.38 19.04 -10.34
C HIS A 53 11.71 19.37 -11.68
N ILE A 54 11.10 18.38 -12.34
CA ILE A 54 10.31 18.60 -13.56
C ILE A 54 9.20 19.61 -13.31
N THR A 55 8.42 19.43 -12.25
CA THR A 55 7.29 20.30 -11.94
C THR A 55 7.73 21.73 -11.58
N PHE A 56 8.84 21.86 -10.87
CA PHE A 56 9.45 23.16 -10.59
C PHE A 56 9.88 23.85 -11.89
N GLN A 57 10.52 23.13 -12.81
CA GLN A 57 10.93 23.70 -14.08
C GLN A 57 9.75 24.03 -15.00
N ILE A 58 8.63 23.31 -14.92
CA ILE A 58 7.39 23.71 -15.62
C ILE A 58 6.94 25.10 -15.12
N HIS A 59 6.88 25.29 -13.80
CA HIS A 59 6.46 26.56 -13.21
C HIS A 59 7.34 27.73 -13.65
N GLU A 60 8.67 27.56 -13.58
CA GLU A 60 9.64 28.60 -13.91
C GLU A 60 9.66 28.99 -15.40
N ASN A 61 9.39 28.02 -16.29
CA ASN A 61 9.47 28.22 -17.74
C ASN A 61 8.10 28.42 -18.42
N LEU A 62 7.02 28.48 -17.65
CA LEU A 62 5.67 28.79 -18.10
C LEU A 62 5.23 30.12 -17.48
N PRO A 63 5.55 31.28 -18.11
CA PRO A 63 5.36 32.62 -17.53
C PRO A 63 3.87 33.05 -17.51
N LEU A 64 3.08 32.34 -16.71
CA LEU A 64 1.65 32.54 -16.50
C LEU A 64 1.36 32.51 -15.01
N ASP A 65 0.21 33.02 -14.58
CA ASP A 65 -0.23 32.81 -13.21
C ASP A 65 -0.64 31.33 -12.98
N TYR A 66 -0.81 30.95 -11.73
CA TYR A 66 -1.09 29.55 -11.34
C TYR A 66 -2.31 28.97 -12.06
N ARG A 67 -3.41 29.72 -12.18
CA ARG A 67 -4.64 29.22 -12.83
C ARG A 67 -4.42 28.96 -14.31
N ASP A 68 -3.75 29.87 -14.98
CA ASP A 68 -3.43 29.74 -16.40
C ASP A 68 -2.44 28.61 -16.65
N GLN A 69 -1.46 28.40 -15.74
CA GLN A 69 -0.61 27.21 -15.78
C GLN A 69 -1.42 25.92 -15.68
N ILE A 70 -2.38 25.85 -14.76
CA ILE A 70 -3.29 24.69 -14.64
C ILE A 70 -4.13 24.50 -15.91
N LEU A 71 -4.59 25.56 -16.58
CA LEU A 71 -5.31 25.44 -17.86
C LEU A 71 -4.44 24.82 -18.94
N VAL A 72 -3.16 25.14 -19.00
CA VAL A 72 -2.20 24.50 -19.91
C VAL A 72 -2.03 23.02 -19.55
N LEU A 73 -1.80 22.71 -18.28
CA LEU A 73 -1.61 21.35 -17.79
C LEU A 73 -2.85 20.47 -18.00
N ASN A 74 -4.05 21.02 -17.86
CA ASN A 74 -5.32 20.32 -18.14
C ASN A 74 -5.43 19.82 -19.59
N LYS A 75 -4.82 20.53 -20.56
CA LYS A 75 -4.80 20.10 -21.96
C LYS A 75 -3.80 18.98 -22.22
N SER A 76 -2.78 18.86 -21.37
CA SER A 76 -1.68 17.90 -21.50
C SER A 76 -1.91 16.58 -20.74
N VAL A 77 -2.64 16.62 -19.61
CA VAL A 77 -2.71 15.51 -18.65
C VAL A 77 -3.17 14.19 -19.25
N SER A 78 -4.13 14.21 -20.15
CA SER A 78 -4.68 12.99 -20.78
C SER A 78 -3.65 12.21 -21.62
N LYS A 79 -2.60 12.88 -22.06
CA LYS A 79 -1.55 12.30 -22.89
C LYS A 79 -0.47 11.58 -22.02
N PHE A 80 -0.32 11.99 -20.78
CA PHE A 80 0.69 11.46 -19.84
C PHE A 80 0.00 10.74 -18.70
N SER A 81 -0.36 9.47 -18.91
CA SER A 81 -1.05 8.65 -17.92
C SER A 81 -0.09 7.77 -17.10
N GLY A 82 -0.62 7.09 -16.10
CA GLY A 82 0.14 6.19 -15.25
C GLY A 82 1.13 6.92 -14.34
N PHE A 83 2.31 6.31 -14.12
CA PHE A 83 3.25 6.82 -13.12
C PHE A 83 3.84 8.17 -13.52
N THR A 84 4.18 8.38 -14.79
CA THR A 84 4.75 9.65 -15.26
C THR A 84 3.77 10.81 -15.16
N GLY A 85 2.48 10.54 -15.23
CA GLY A 85 1.42 11.52 -15.01
C GLY A 85 1.36 12.10 -13.59
N THR A 86 2.09 11.54 -12.63
CA THR A 86 2.17 12.08 -11.25
C THR A 86 2.77 13.47 -11.17
N ILE A 87 3.44 13.95 -12.23
CA ILE A 87 3.92 15.34 -12.31
C ILE A 87 2.77 16.35 -12.22
N PHE A 88 1.58 16.06 -12.80
CA PHE A 88 0.46 17.01 -12.80
C PHE A 88 -0.11 17.24 -11.39
N PRO A 89 -0.50 16.21 -10.60
CA PRO A 89 -0.89 16.42 -9.21
C PRO A 89 0.27 16.96 -8.36
N ASN A 90 1.52 16.60 -8.64
CA ASN A 90 2.67 17.15 -7.93
C ASN A 90 2.87 18.66 -8.17
N PHE A 91 2.56 19.15 -9.37
CA PHE A 91 2.52 20.58 -9.65
C PHE A 91 1.53 21.31 -8.73
N VAL A 92 0.32 20.75 -8.58
CA VAL A 92 -0.70 21.30 -7.66
C VAL A 92 -0.23 21.26 -6.22
N GLU A 93 0.44 20.18 -5.79
CA GLU A 93 1.03 20.05 -4.45
C GLU A 93 2.02 21.17 -4.13
N GLN A 94 2.88 21.51 -5.09
CA GLN A 94 3.92 22.52 -4.92
C GLN A 94 3.38 23.95 -4.95
N PHE A 95 2.51 24.28 -5.87
CA PHE A 95 2.15 25.68 -6.21
C PHE A 95 0.70 26.05 -5.90
N GLY A 96 -0.18 25.07 -5.59
CA GLY A 96 -1.62 25.31 -5.50
C GLY A 96 -2.18 25.70 -4.14
N LYS A 97 -1.36 25.79 -3.09
CA LYS A 97 -1.84 25.97 -1.70
C LYS A 97 -2.60 27.28 -1.45
N SER A 98 -2.32 28.33 -2.22
CA SER A 98 -2.99 29.63 -2.10
C SER A 98 -4.36 29.68 -2.79
N ASP A 99 -4.65 28.72 -3.68
CA ASP A 99 -5.94 28.62 -4.40
C ASP A 99 -6.53 27.23 -4.22
N GLU A 100 -6.94 26.94 -2.99
CA GLU A 100 -7.40 25.61 -2.55
C GLU A 100 -8.51 25.05 -3.44
N LYS A 101 -9.56 25.83 -3.67
CA LYS A 101 -10.72 25.37 -4.43
C LYS A 101 -10.35 24.94 -5.86
N TYR A 102 -9.60 25.77 -6.56
CA TYR A 102 -9.16 25.48 -7.92
C TYR A 102 -8.19 24.29 -7.99
N SER A 103 -7.32 24.18 -7.00
CA SER A 103 -6.38 23.08 -6.83
C SER A 103 -7.09 21.74 -6.59
N LEU A 104 -8.13 21.71 -5.77
CA LEU A 104 -8.94 20.50 -5.53
C LEU A 104 -9.61 20.02 -6.81
N GLU A 105 -10.16 20.92 -7.63
CA GLU A 105 -10.74 20.56 -8.93
C GLU A 105 -9.69 20.00 -9.89
N ALA A 106 -8.48 20.59 -9.92
CA ALA A 106 -7.37 20.07 -10.70
C ALA A 106 -6.95 18.67 -10.25
N LEU A 107 -6.81 18.44 -8.93
CA LEU A 107 -6.49 17.11 -8.37
C LEU A 107 -7.56 16.07 -8.68
N LYS A 108 -8.84 16.46 -8.63
CA LYS A 108 -9.98 15.62 -9.04
C LYS A 108 -9.89 15.23 -10.52
N ASN A 109 -9.51 16.17 -11.39
CA ASN A 109 -9.29 15.88 -12.80
C ASN A 109 -8.10 14.95 -13.02
N TYR A 110 -6.95 15.26 -12.42
CA TYR A 110 -5.69 14.56 -12.66
C TYR A 110 -5.69 13.12 -12.15
N THR A 111 -6.44 12.81 -11.08
CA THR A 111 -6.51 11.44 -10.56
C THR A 111 -7.09 10.44 -11.55
N GLN A 112 -7.82 10.90 -12.57
CA GLN A 112 -8.39 10.04 -13.62
C GLN A 112 -7.32 9.48 -14.57
N TYR A 113 -6.20 10.16 -14.70
CA TYR A 113 -5.10 9.80 -15.60
C TYR A 113 -3.89 9.25 -14.86
N SER A 114 -3.75 9.61 -13.57
CA SER A 114 -2.65 9.19 -12.72
C SER A 114 -3.15 8.99 -11.29
N THR A 115 -2.46 9.55 -10.29
CA THR A 115 -2.85 9.44 -8.89
C THR A 115 -2.58 10.73 -8.12
N SER A 116 -3.59 11.24 -7.41
CA SER A 116 -3.52 12.49 -6.66
C SER A 116 -3.43 12.31 -5.14
N GLU A 117 -3.35 11.06 -4.64
CA GLU A 117 -3.38 10.79 -3.20
C GLU A 117 -2.21 11.39 -2.41
N PHE A 118 -1.07 11.62 -3.05
CA PHE A 118 0.05 12.31 -2.40
C PHE A 118 -0.23 13.81 -2.30
N ALA A 119 -0.66 14.39 -3.40
CA ALA A 119 -0.82 15.84 -3.57
C ALA A 119 -1.98 16.44 -2.77
N ILE A 120 -3.04 15.68 -2.47
CA ILE A 120 -4.17 16.14 -1.66
C ILE A 120 -3.80 16.31 -0.16
N ARG A 121 -2.76 15.64 0.32
CA ARG A 121 -2.47 15.55 1.76
C ARG A 121 -2.00 16.85 2.39
N PRO A 122 -1.14 17.68 1.78
CA PRO A 122 -0.85 19.01 2.31
C PRO A 122 -2.09 19.87 2.49
N PHE A 123 -3.08 19.76 1.59
CA PHE A 123 -4.35 20.49 1.70
C PHE A 123 -5.17 19.97 2.89
N LEU A 124 -5.33 18.65 3.04
CA LEU A 124 -5.99 18.04 4.20
C LEU A 124 -5.34 18.40 5.55
N LYS A 125 -4.00 18.57 5.54
CA LYS A 125 -3.27 19.00 6.74
C LYS A 125 -3.51 20.47 7.06
N GLN A 126 -3.58 21.32 6.04
CA GLN A 126 -3.80 22.76 6.16
C GLN A 126 -5.25 23.07 6.54
N ASN A 127 -6.22 22.41 5.89
CA ASN A 127 -7.65 22.59 6.07
C ASN A 127 -8.36 21.24 6.27
N PRO A 128 -8.61 20.81 7.52
CA PRO A 128 -9.30 19.54 7.78
C PRO A 128 -10.72 19.46 7.21
N LYS A 129 -11.38 20.59 6.87
CA LYS A 129 -12.72 20.59 6.26
C LYS A 129 -12.76 20.02 4.84
N ILE A 130 -11.61 19.90 4.19
CA ILE A 130 -11.49 19.21 2.89
C ILE A 130 -12.00 17.76 2.95
N ILE A 131 -12.10 17.17 4.12
CA ILE A 131 -12.69 15.85 4.28
C ILE A 131 -14.15 15.79 3.80
N GLU A 132 -14.88 16.88 3.87
CA GLU A 132 -16.25 17.00 3.34
C GLU A 132 -16.26 16.92 1.81
N VAL A 133 -15.29 17.57 1.16
CA VAL A 133 -15.07 17.46 -0.29
C VAL A 133 -14.75 16.02 -0.69
N LEU A 134 -13.87 15.34 0.07
CA LEU A 134 -13.56 13.93 -0.18
C LEU A 134 -14.78 13.03 0.04
N TYR A 135 -15.64 13.35 1.00
CA TYR A 135 -16.90 12.62 1.18
C TYR A 135 -17.81 12.79 -0.04
N ASP A 136 -17.89 13.99 -0.63
CA ASP A 136 -18.65 14.17 -1.87
C ASP A 136 -18.01 13.45 -3.05
N TRP A 137 -16.69 13.42 -3.15
CA TRP A 137 -15.96 12.63 -4.15
C TRP A 137 -16.20 11.12 -4.03
N SER A 138 -16.51 10.63 -2.82
CA SER A 138 -16.87 9.22 -2.63
C SER A 138 -18.17 8.82 -3.36
N LYS A 139 -18.95 9.79 -3.83
CA LYS A 139 -20.20 9.61 -4.60
C LYS A 139 -19.98 9.72 -6.11
N ASP A 140 -18.76 10.04 -6.56
CA ASP A 140 -18.47 10.34 -7.96
C ASP A 140 -18.70 9.12 -8.88
N LYS A 141 -19.10 9.39 -10.12
CA LYS A 141 -19.27 8.36 -11.14
C LYS A 141 -17.95 7.67 -11.49
N ASN A 142 -16.85 8.44 -11.49
CA ASN A 142 -15.53 7.96 -11.81
C ASN A 142 -14.89 7.24 -10.61
N HIS A 143 -14.50 6.00 -10.78
CA HIS A 143 -13.90 5.19 -9.72
C HIS A 143 -12.54 5.70 -9.25
N HIS A 144 -11.77 6.38 -10.10
CA HIS A 144 -10.51 7.01 -9.69
C HIS A 144 -10.75 8.12 -8.66
N VAL A 145 -11.81 8.91 -8.84
CA VAL A 145 -12.21 9.97 -7.90
C VAL A 145 -12.72 9.36 -6.59
N ARG A 146 -13.55 8.31 -6.65
CA ARG A 146 -13.97 7.57 -5.45
C ARG A 146 -12.79 6.97 -4.71
N ARG A 147 -11.84 6.38 -5.44
CA ARG A 147 -10.61 5.83 -4.83
C ARG A 147 -9.76 6.92 -4.19
N LEU A 148 -9.60 8.08 -4.83
CA LEU A 148 -8.87 9.21 -4.26
C LEU A 148 -9.46 9.65 -2.93
N SER A 149 -10.79 9.66 -2.77
CA SER A 149 -11.44 10.04 -1.51
C SER A 149 -11.01 9.14 -0.34
N SER A 150 -10.85 7.84 -0.58
CA SER A 150 -10.39 6.88 0.42
C SER A 150 -8.86 6.85 0.58
N GLU A 151 -8.11 6.85 -0.52
CA GLU A 151 -6.65 6.70 -0.47
C GLU A 151 -5.97 7.98 0.00
N GLY A 152 -6.48 9.16 -0.40
CA GLY A 152 -5.93 10.45 -0.02
C GLY A 152 -5.99 10.74 1.47
N CYS A 153 -7.01 10.24 2.17
CA CYS A 153 -7.19 10.42 3.61
C CYS A 153 -6.60 9.28 4.47
N ARG A 154 -5.89 8.32 3.91
CA ARG A 154 -5.27 7.24 4.69
C ARG A 154 -4.32 7.80 5.75
N PRO A 155 -4.42 7.37 7.02
CA PRO A 155 -3.54 7.86 8.10
C PRO A 155 -2.05 7.61 7.83
N LEU A 156 -1.71 6.41 7.32
CA LEU A 156 -0.34 5.91 7.16
C LEU A 156 -0.03 5.50 5.72
N LEU A 157 -0.40 6.35 4.74
CA LEU A 157 -0.13 6.08 3.33
C LEU A 157 1.39 5.91 3.09
N PRO A 158 1.83 4.78 2.50
CA PRO A 158 3.24 4.59 2.16
C PRO A 158 3.76 5.68 1.22
N TRP A 159 5.02 6.08 1.40
CA TRP A 159 5.72 7.12 0.63
C TRP A 159 5.15 8.53 0.75
N ALA A 160 4.15 8.74 1.59
CA ALA A 160 3.51 10.04 1.82
C ALA A 160 3.74 10.55 3.23
N MET A 161 3.50 11.86 3.43
CA MET A 161 3.42 12.40 4.79
C MET A 161 2.28 11.73 5.56
N LYS A 162 2.45 11.54 6.87
CA LYS A 162 1.37 11.05 7.74
C LYS A 162 0.30 12.14 7.91
N LEU A 163 -0.95 11.72 8.07
CA LEU A 163 -2.04 12.58 8.51
C LEU A 163 -2.29 12.32 10.00
N ASP A 164 -1.51 13.00 10.85
CA ASP A 164 -1.51 12.76 12.30
C ASP A 164 -2.88 12.99 12.93
N GLN A 165 -3.70 13.90 12.37
CA GLN A 165 -5.08 14.09 12.78
C GLN A 165 -5.91 12.81 12.67
N TYR A 166 -5.75 12.04 11.60
CA TYR A 166 -6.50 10.78 11.38
C TYR A 166 -5.81 9.56 12.01
N VAL A 167 -4.52 9.68 12.37
CA VAL A 167 -3.87 8.71 13.25
C VAL A 167 -4.40 8.82 14.68
N LYS A 168 -4.68 10.06 15.16
CA LYS A 168 -5.23 10.34 16.49
C LYS A 168 -6.73 10.08 16.58
N ASP A 169 -7.49 10.59 15.63
CA ASP A 169 -8.94 10.39 15.53
C ASP A 169 -9.36 10.07 14.09
N PRO A 170 -9.62 8.81 13.76
CA PRO A 170 -10.06 8.39 12.43
C PRO A 170 -11.56 8.62 12.16
N LYS A 171 -12.35 9.05 13.14
CA LYS A 171 -13.81 9.19 12.96
C LYS A 171 -14.21 10.04 11.77
N PRO A 172 -13.55 11.18 11.45
CA PRO A 172 -13.93 12.00 10.30
C PRO A 172 -13.86 11.30 8.95
N ILE A 173 -13.01 10.29 8.80
CA ILE A 173 -12.85 9.56 7.53
C ILE A 173 -13.76 8.32 7.42
N LEU A 174 -14.38 7.87 8.53
CA LEU A 174 -15.23 6.66 8.52
C LEU A 174 -16.43 6.74 7.56
N PRO A 175 -17.15 7.88 7.41
CA PRO A 175 -18.27 7.96 6.46
C PRO A 175 -17.87 7.65 5.01
N ILE A 176 -16.66 8.02 4.59
CA ILE A 176 -16.12 7.68 3.27
C ILE A 176 -15.93 6.16 3.16
N LEU A 177 -15.32 5.55 4.17
CA LEU A 177 -15.03 4.11 4.18
C LEU A 177 -16.32 3.28 4.27
N GLU A 178 -17.30 3.73 5.04
CA GLU A 178 -18.62 3.10 5.12
C GLU A 178 -19.37 3.14 3.78
N ARG A 179 -19.26 4.24 3.04
CA ARG A 179 -19.86 4.34 1.71
C ARG A 179 -19.21 3.42 0.68
N LEU A 180 -17.88 3.27 0.74
CA LEU A 180 -17.09 2.61 -0.29
C LEU A 180 -16.73 1.14 0.02
N ASN A 181 -17.15 0.59 1.18
CA ASN A 181 -16.77 -0.77 1.59
C ASN A 181 -17.33 -1.88 0.69
N ASN A 182 -18.35 -1.57 -0.09
CA ASN A 182 -18.97 -2.48 -1.07
C ASN A 182 -18.99 -1.86 -2.47
N ASP A 183 -17.97 -1.08 -2.82
CA ASP A 183 -17.84 -0.53 -4.17
C ASP A 183 -17.64 -1.67 -5.18
N LYS A 184 -18.20 -1.49 -6.39
CA LYS A 184 -18.09 -2.49 -7.46
C LYS A 184 -16.68 -2.63 -8.03
N GLU A 185 -15.83 -1.58 -7.86
CA GLU A 185 -14.48 -1.54 -8.40
C GLU A 185 -13.45 -1.99 -7.37
N ASP A 186 -12.65 -3.01 -7.71
CA ASP A 186 -11.66 -3.58 -6.78
C ASP A 186 -10.61 -2.56 -6.36
N TYR A 187 -10.25 -1.66 -7.24
CA TYR A 187 -9.33 -0.57 -6.99
C TYR A 187 -9.82 0.38 -5.87
N VAL A 188 -11.14 0.55 -5.74
CA VAL A 188 -11.77 1.38 -4.70
C VAL A 188 -11.84 0.62 -3.38
N TYR A 189 -12.46 -0.56 -3.34
CA TYR A 189 -12.62 -1.28 -2.08
C TYR A 189 -11.30 -1.77 -1.48
N ARG A 190 -10.26 -2.01 -2.30
CA ARG A 190 -8.88 -2.26 -1.81
C ARG A 190 -8.30 -1.07 -1.07
N SER A 191 -8.56 0.15 -1.54
CA SER A 191 -8.16 1.38 -0.85
C SER A 191 -8.83 1.47 0.52
N VAL A 192 -10.14 1.19 0.60
CA VAL A 192 -10.89 1.12 1.88
C VAL A 192 -10.26 0.12 2.84
N ALA A 193 -9.97 -1.09 2.37
CA ALA A 193 -9.34 -2.13 3.18
C ALA A 193 -7.96 -1.73 3.69
N ASN A 194 -7.17 -1.04 2.87
CA ASN A 194 -5.86 -0.53 3.26
C ASN A 194 -5.98 0.61 4.28
N ASN A 195 -6.94 1.51 4.12
CA ASN A 195 -7.21 2.60 5.04
C ASN A 195 -7.62 2.06 6.42
N LEU A 196 -8.59 1.15 6.47
CA LEU A 196 -8.98 0.47 7.70
C LEU A 196 -7.82 -0.32 8.34
N ASN A 197 -6.93 -0.92 7.54
CA ASN A 197 -5.73 -1.57 8.08
C ASN A 197 -4.75 -0.56 8.70
N ASP A 198 -4.64 0.65 8.16
CA ASP A 198 -3.87 1.71 8.81
C ASP A 198 -4.50 2.12 10.14
N ILE A 199 -5.83 2.31 10.17
CA ILE A 199 -6.60 2.63 11.39
C ILE A 199 -6.44 1.52 12.44
N SER A 200 -6.52 0.25 12.06
CA SER A 200 -6.46 -0.90 12.97
C SER A 200 -5.16 -0.99 13.77
N LYS A 201 -4.09 -0.33 13.34
CA LYS A 201 -2.80 -0.33 14.04
C LYS A 201 -2.85 0.50 15.34
N ASN A 202 -3.66 1.57 15.37
CA ASN A 202 -3.80 2.48 16.50
C ASN A 202 -5.18 2.38 17.17
N HIS A 203 -6.23 2.00 16.41
CA HIS A 203 -7.61 1.91 16.84
C HIS A 203 -8.22 0.54 16.50
N PRO A 204 -7.68 -0.58 17.04
CA PRO A 204 -8.13 -1.93 16.70
C PRO A 204 -9.61 -2.16 17.01
N GLU A 205 -10.09 -1.68 18.19
CA GLU A 205 -11.48 -1.86 18.61
C GLU A 205 -12.46 -1.22 17.63
N LEU A 206 -12.15 -0.02 17.14
CA LEU A 206 -12.99 0.68 16.17
C LEU A 206 -13.20 -0.16 14.89
N VAL A 207 -12.12 -0.74 14.36
CA VAL A 207 -12.21 -1.57 13.14
C VAL A 207 -12.88 -2.91 13.41
N LEU A 208 -12.70 -3.48 14.61
CA LEU A 208 -13.41 -4.70 15.03
C LEU A 208 -14.91 -4.46 15.17
N ASP A 209 -15.33 -3.31 15.70
CA ASP A 209 -16.75 -2.98 15.81
C ASP A 209 -17.39 -2.71 14.45
N LEU A 210 -16.67 -2.07 13.50
CA LEU A 210 -17.09 -2.00 12.10
C LEU A 210 -17.19 -3.41 11.50
N GLY A 211 -16.25 -4.30 11.81
CA GLY A 211 -16.26 -5.69 11.40
C GLY A 211 -17.53 -6.40 11.80
N LYS A 212 -17.95 -6.31 13.05
CA LYS A 212 -19.20 -6.90 13.54
C LYS A 212 -20.44 -6.37 12.79
N LYS A 213 -20.44 -5.06 12.46
CA LYS A 213 -21.55 -4.42 11.71
C LYS A 213 -21.59 -4.82 10.24
N TRP A 214 -20.46 -5.17 9.65
CA TRP A 214 -20.34 -5.41 8.22
C TRP A 214 -20.32 -6.89 7.85
N THR A 215 -20.01 -7.79 8.79
CA THR A 215 -20.03 -9.25 8.58
C THR A 215 -21.39 -9.69 8.04
N GLY A 216 -21.40 -10.54 7.02
CA GLY A 216 -22.58 -11.09 6.37
C GLY A 216 -23.28 -10.17 5.37
N LYS A 217 -22.79 -8.97 5.09
CA LYS A 217 -23.45 -8.02 4.16
C LYS A 217 -23.21 -8.33 2.68
N SER A 218 -21.98 -8.64 2.28
CA SER A 218 -21.62 -9.03 0.92
C SER A 218 -20.23 -9.67 0.87
N GLU A 219 -19.95 -10.41 -0.20
CA GLU A 219 -18.61 -10.98 -0.43
C GLU A 219 -17.51 -9.91 -0.48
N THR A 220 -17.79 -8.78 -1.14
CA THR A 220 -16.86 -7.65 -1.22
C THR A 220 -16.56 -7.10 0.18
N THR A 221 -17.58 -6.87 0.99
CA THR A 221 -17.42 -6.36 2.35
C THR A 221 -16.65 -7.34 3.24
N GLU A 222 -16.92 -8.65 3.12
CA GLU A 222 -16.15 -9.70 3.82
C GLU A 222 -14.66 -9.67 3.42
N TRP A 223 -14.39 -9.52 2.12
CA TRP A 223 -13.02 -9.38 1.63
C TRP A 223 -12.34 -8.13 2.21
N VAL A 224 -13.04 -6.99 2.20
CA VAL A 224 -12.56 -5.72 2.77
C VAL A 224 -12.20 -5.89 4.24
N LEU A 225 -13.08 -6.51 5.04
CA LEU A 225 -12.85 -6.75 6.46
C LEU A 225 -11.63 -7.64 6.70
N LYS A 226 -11.53 -8.74 5.95
CA LYS A 226 -10.40 -9.67 6.09
C LYS A 226 -9.07 -8.98 5.76
N HIS A 227 -9.05 -8.18 4.71
CA HIS A 227 -7.86 -7.44 4.31
C HIS A 227 -7.53 -6.29 5.27
N ALA A 228 -8.54 -5.59 5.80
CA ALA A 228 -8.41 -4.55 6.82
C ALA A 228 -7.80 -5.08 8.13
N LEU A 229 -8.26 -6.25 8.56
CA LEU A 229 -7.83 -6.86 9.82
C LEU A 229 -6.59 -7.76 9.68
N ARG A 230 -5.97 -7.83 8.49
CA ARG A 230 -4.81 -8.73 8.22
C ARG A 230 -3.64 -8.53 9.19
N THR A 231 -3.41 -7.30 9.67
CA THR A 231 -2.35 -7.03 10.64
C THR A 231 -2.70 -7.61 12.02
N LEU A 232 -3.95 -7.50 12.46
CA LEU A 232 -4.42 -8.08 13.71
C LEU A 232 -4.44 -9.61 13.64
N LEU A 233 -4.90 -10.18 12.52
CA LEU A 233 -4.87 -11.63 12.28
C LEU A 233 -3.43 -12.18 12.36
N LYS A 234 -2.45 -11.53 11.73
CA LYS A 234 -1.03 -11.93 11.82
C LYS A 234 -0.47 -11.85 13.24
N LYS A 235 -0.97 -10.90 14.04
CA LYS A 235 -0.60 -10.76 15.47
C LYS A 235 -1.31 -11.80 16.35
N GLY A 236 -2.35 -12.45 15.85
CA GLY A 236 -3.17 -13.38 16.63
C GLY A 236 -4.12 -12.68 17.59
N GLU A 237 -4.61 -11.48 17.22
CA GLU A 237 -5.58 -10.75 18.04
C GLU A 237 -6.86 -11.59 18.25
N PRO A 238 -7.22 -11.94 19.52
CA PRO A 238 -8.31 -12.90 19.76
C PRO A 238 -9.66 -12.47 19.19
N LYS A 239 -10.01 -11.19 19.29
CA LYS A 239 -11.28 -10.66 18.76
C LYS A 239 -11.34 -10.74 17.24
N ALA A 240 -10.21 -10.45 16.56
CA ALA A 240 -10.10 -10.59 15.11
C ALA A 240 -10.20 -12.06 14.69
N MET A 241 -9.53 -12.96 15.41
CA MET A 241 -9.61 -14.39 15.16
C MET A 241 -11.05 -14.90 15.28
N LYS A 242 -11.75 -14.53 16.36
CA LYS A 242 -13.14 -14.90 16.61
C LYS A 242 -14.07 -14.39 15.51
N LEU A 243 -13.89 -13.16 15.03
CA LEU A 243 -14.69 -12.57 13.96
C LEU A 243 -14.70 -13.42 12.67
N PHE A 244 -13.60 -14.12 12.39
CA PHE A 244 -13.46 -15.01 11.22
C PHE A 244 -13.63 -16.50 11.53
N GLY A 245 -14.07 -16.85 12.74
CA GLY A 245 -14.34 -18.23 13.16
C GLY A 245 -13.07 -19.03 13.55
N PHE A 246 -11.97 -18.37 13.86
CA PHE A 246 -10.74 -19.02 14.33
C PHE A 246 -10.67 -19.00 15.87
N GLU A 247 -11.51 -19.77 16.55
CA GLU A 247 -11.67 -19.65 18.01
C GLU A 247 -10.61 -20.40 18.82
N SER A 248 -10.28 -21.65 18.47
CA SER A 248 -9.35 -22.48 19.23
C SER A 248 -8.32 -23.16 18.32
N SER A 249 -7.07 -23.25 18.81
CA SER A 249 -6.00 -24.04 18.18
C SER A 249 -5.67 -25.33 18.93
N LYS A 250 -6.34 -25.63 20.05
CA LYS A 250 -5.99 -26.71 20.96
C LYS A 250 -6.23 -28.10 20.37
N SER A 251 -7.12 -28.22 19.39
CA SER A 251 -7.47 -29.50 18.77
C SER A 251 -6.63 -29.83 17.53
N LEU A 252 -5.69 -28.97 17.13
CA LEU A 252 -4.84 -29.24 15.98
C LEU A 252 -3.45 -29.69 16.44
N ASP A 253 -3.21 -31.00 16.37
CA ASP A 253 -1.95 -31.61 16.73
C ASP A 253 -0.93 -31.46 15.60
N ILE A 254 0.33 -31.16 15.96
CA ILE A 254 1.44 -31.04 15.03
C ILE A 254 2.23 -32.35 15.06
N ILE A 255 2.01 -33.20 14.04
CA ILE A 255 2.69 -34.47 13.88
C ILE A 255 4.16 -34.23 13.45
N GLU A 256 4.34 -33.37 12.43
CA GLU A 256 5.65 -33.01 11.90
C GLU A 256 5.74 -31.51 11.65
N PHE A 257 6.91 -30.94 11.95
CA PHE A 257 7.31 -29.60 11.55
C PHE A 257 8.82 -29.62 11.35
N SER A 258 9.26 -29.69 10.09
CA SER A 258 10.66 -29.94 9.75
C SER A 258 11.11 -29.13 8.52
N LEU A 259 12.42 -28.87 8.44
CA LEU A 259 13.09 -28.32 7.27
C LEU A 259 13.91 -29.43 6.60
N ALA A 260 13.85 -29.53 5.27
CA ALA A 260 14.66 -30.48 4.51
C ALA A 260 16.18 -30.21 4.65
N LYS A 261 16.56 -28.93 4.80
CA LYS A 261 17.94 -28.50 5.08
C LYS A 261 17.92 -27.47 6.19
N SER A 262 18.78 -27.62 7.21
CA SER A 262 18.99 -26.67 8.32
C SER A 262 20.22 -25.78 8.13
N LYS A 263 21.06 -26.06 7.15
CA LYS A 263 22.23 -25.26 6.75
C LYS A 263 22.10 -24.96 5.28
N LEU A 264 22.12 -23.67 4.90
CA LEU A 264 21.88 -23.19 3.54
C LEU A 264 22.84 -22.03 3.22
N GLU A 265 23.19 -21.90 1.95
CA GLU A 265 23.84 -20.69 1.44
C GLU A 265 22.79 -19.61 1.14
N ILE A 266 23.17 -18.32 1.27
CA ILE A 266 22.32 -17.21 0.82
C ILE A 266 22.05 -17.37 -0.68
N GLY A 267 20.76 -17.32 -1.08
CA GLY A 267 20.32 -17.59 -2.46
C GLY A 267 19.71 -18.97 -2.67
N GLU A 268 19.94 -19.92 -1.75
CA GLU A 268 19.31 -21.24 -1.79
C GLU A 268 17.86 -21.23 -1.28
N PHE A 269 17.21 -22.38 -1.42
CA PHE A 269 15.89 -22.64 -0.85
C PHE A 269 15.89 -23.96 -0.06
N THR A 270 14.90 -24.08 0.82
CA THR A 270 14.60 -25.36 1.50
C THR A 270 13.09 -25.63 1.44
N SER A 271 12.70 -26.87 1.71
CA SER A 271 11.30 -27.26 1.87
C SER A 271 10.95 -27.33 3.35
N LEU A 272 9.85 -26.66 3.72
CA LEU A 272 9.23 -26.74 5.05
C LEU A 272 8.10 -27.76 4.98
N THR A 273 8.18 -28.84 5.72
CA THR A 273 7.13 -29.86 5.85
C THR A 273 6.34 -29.63 7.13
N ILE A 274 5.02 -29.65 7.01
CA ILE A 274 4.08 -29.45 8.11
C ILE A 274 3.03 -30.55 8.00
N LYS A 275 3.02 -31.50 8.97
CA LYS A 275 1.98 -32.51 9.07
C LYS A 275 1.15 -32.26 10.33
N ILE A 276 -0.15 -32.15 10.17
CA ILE A 276 -1.10 -31.79 11.22
C ILE A 276 -2.31 -32.72 11.20
N LYS A 277 -2.97 -32.87 12.37
CA LYS A 277 -4.20 -33.63 12.55
C LYS A 277 -5.17 -32.87 13.44
N ASN A 278 -6.41 -32.73 13.00
CA ASN A 278 -7.48 -32.22 13.87
C ASN A 278 -8.03 -33.35 14.74
N THR A 279 -7.78 -33.31 16.04
CA THR A 279 -8.25 -34.29 17.03
C THR A 279 -9.58 -33.91 17.68
N GLY A 280 -10.08 -32.70 17.40
CA GLY A 280 -11.37 -32.18 17.89
C GLY A 280 -12.51 -32.30 16.89
N LEU A 281 -13.57 -31.54 17.13
CA LEU A 281 -14.67 -31.36 16.17
C LEU A 281 -14.20 -30.60 14.93
N ALA A 282 -15.03 -30.60 13.88
CA ALA A 282 -14.75 -29.79 12.70
C ALA A 282 -14.60 -28.32 13.08
N ALA A 283 -13.48 -27.71 12.65
CA ALA A 283 -13.14 -26.34 13.01
C ALA A 283 -12.29 -25.67 11.93
N LYS A 284 -12.38 -24.36 11.88
CA LYS A 284 -11.61 -23.54 10.95
C LYS A 284 -10.26 -23.15 11.54
N PHE A 285 -9.19 -23.41 10.80
CA PHE A 285 -7.83 -23.06 11.20
C PHE A 285 -7.16 -22.14 10.19
N ARG A 286 -6.42 -21.18 10.72
CA ARG A 286 -5.48 -20.35 10.00
C ARG A 286 -4.06 -20.80 10.30
N LEU A 287 -3.40 -21.33 9.29
CA LEU A 287 -2.02 -21.80 9.37
C LEU A 287 -1.07 -20.78 8.75
N GLU A 288 -0.03 -20.44 9.47
CA GLU A 288 1.02 -19.51 9.06
C GLU A 288 2.37 -20.03 9.52
N TYR A 289 3.45 -19.60 8.90
CA TYR A 289 4.78 -19.69 9.46
C TYR A 289 5.40 -18.31 9.57
N ALA A 290 6.23 -18.12 10.58
CA ALA A 290 7.01 -16.90 10.75
C ALA A 290 8.49 -17.22 10.62
N ILE A 291 9.22 -16.42 9.84
CA ILE A 291 10.69 -16.49 9.79
C ILE A 291 11.24 -15.31 10.55
N SER A 292 12.07 -15.61 11.56
CA SER A 292 12.85 -14.60 12.29
C SER A 292 14.18 -14.42 11.55
N TYR A 293 14.24 -13.38 10.72
CA TYR A 293 15.43 -13.03 9.93
C TYR A 293 16.44 -12.28 10.78
N LEU A 294 17.70 -12.74 10.77
CA LEU A 294 18.83 -12.03 11.39
C LEU A 294 19.07 -10.72 10.64
N LYS A 295 19.24 -9.63 11.39
CA LYS A 295 19.63 -8.32 10.88
C LYS A 295 21.11 -8.04 11.08
N LYS A 296 21.65 -7.05 10.38
CA LYS A 296 23.06 -6.61 10.51
C LYS A 296 23.46 -6.26 11.95
N ASN A 297 22.51 -5.80 12.78
CA ASN A 297 22.76 -5.45 14.19
C ASN A 297 22.61 -6.63 15.16
N GLY A 298 22.52 -7.87 14.68
CA GLY A 298 22.40 -9.07 15.51
C GLY A 298 20.98 -9.36 16.05
N THR A 299 20.01 -8.46 15.86
CA THR A 299 18.62 -8.69 16.27
C THR A 299 17.85 -9.43 15.17
N HIS A 300 16.65 -9.97 15.52
CA HIS A 300 15.80 -10.65 14.56
C HIS A 300 14.57 -9.79 14.22
N ASN A 301 14.06 -9.98 13.00
CA ASN A 301 12.80 -9.40 12.56
C ASN A 301 11.89 -10.49 12.00
N ASP A 302 10.69 -10.61 12.55
CA ASP A 302 9.73 -11.62 12.15
C ASP A 302 8.94 -11.21 10.92
N LYS A 303 8.86 -12.14 9.96
CA LYS A 303 7.94 -12.01 8.81
C LYS A 303 7.02 -13.21 8.75
N VAL A 304 5.72 -12.95 8.81
CA VAL A 304 4.68 -13.97 8.82
C VAL A 304 4.16 -14.21 7.38
N PHE A 305 4.10 -15.49 7.02
CA PHE A 305 3.60 -15.98 5.74
C PHE A 305 2.39 -16.89 5.97
N GLN A 306 1.33 -16.66 5.22
CA GLN A 306 0.13 -17.48 5.27
C GLN A 306 0.35 -18.79 4.50
N ILE A 307 -0.08 -19.90 5.07
CA ILE A 307 -0.06 -21.24 4.46
C ILE A 307 -1.44 -21.57 3.92
N SER A 308 -2.45 -21.59 4.80
CA SER A 308 -3.82 -21.89 4.45
C SER A 308 -4.81 -21.34 5.48
N GLU A 309 -6.06 -21.21 5.06
CA GLU A 309 -7.22 -20.96 5.92
C GLU A 309 -8.35 -21.83 5.43
N LYS A 310 -8.73 -22.82 6.21
CA LYS A 310 -9.80 -23.74 5.85
C LYS A 310 -10.36 -24.48 7.06
N GLU A 311 -11.47 -25.11 6.86
CA GLU A 311 -12.05 -26.05 7.80
C GLU A 311 -11.35 -27.40 7.73
N PHE A 312 -11.13 -28.01 8.89
CA PHE A 312 -10.62 -29.37 9.05
C PHE A 312 -11.70 -30.20 9.73
N ALA A 313 -12.11 -31.29 9.09
CA ALA A 313 -13.02 -32.23 9.69
C ALA A 313 -12.37 -32.94 10.90
N LYS A 314 -13.18 -33.56 11.73
CA LYS A 314 -12.72 -34.41 12.85
C LYS A 314 -11.78 -35.53 12.32
N ASN A 315 -10.61 -35.69 12.97
CA ASN A 315 -9.57 -36.66 12.61
C ASN A 315 -8.92 -36.44 11.24
N GLN A 316 -9.18 -35.36 10.56
CA GLN A 316 -8.52 -35.03 9.29
C GLN A 316 -7.03 -34.79 9.52
N GLU A 317 -6.21 -35.50 8.76
CA GLU A 317 -4.77 -35.28 8.65
C GLU A 317 -4.46 -34.53 7.34
N GLU A 318 -3.43 -33.70 7.37
CA GLU A 318 -2.92 -33.03 6.19
C GLU A 318 -1.43 -32.81 6.27
N THR A 319 -0.78 -33.02 5.13
CA THR A 319 0.64 -32.71 4.94
C THR A 319 0.75 -31.55 3.95
N LEU A 320 1.42 -30.47 4.38
CA LEU A 320 1.66 -29.27 3.61
C LEU A 320 3.16 -29.10 3.42
N VAL A 321 3.59 -28.87 2.18
CA VAL A 321 5.00 -28.57 1.86
C VAL A 321 5.09 -27.18 1.28
N LYS A 322 5.99 -26.35 1.82
CA LYS A 322 6.21 -24.98 1.36
C LYS A 322 7.68 -24.75 1.02
N LYS A 323 7.93 -24.23 -0.17
CA LYS A 323 9.26 -23.73 -0.54
C LYS A 323 9.54 -22.46 0.26
N VAL A 324 10.68 -22.42 0.94
CA VAL A 324 11.20 -21.24 1.65
C VAL A 324 12.48 -20.81 0.95
N ASP A 325 12.47 -19.63 0.36
CA ASP A 325 13.54 -19.10 -0.48
C ASP A 325 14.32 -17.99 0.25
N PHE A 326 15.64 -18.02 0.14
CA PHE A 326 16.56 -17.08 0.79
C PHE A 326 17.33 -16.22 -0.22
N LYS A 327 16.79 -16.05 -1.43
CA LYS A 327 17.33 -15.08 -2.39
C LYS A 327 17.20 -13.66 -1.88
N ASP A 328 18.24 -12.86 -2.08
CA ASP A 328 18.17 -11.44 -1.83
C ASP A 328 17.14 -10.77 -2.72
N LEU A 329 16.37 -9.86 -2.13
CA LEU A 329 15.37 -9.05 -2.80
C LEU A 329 15.79 -7.58 -2.72
N SER A 330 15.29 -6.75 -3.62
CA SER A 330 15.49 -5.29 -3.56
C SER A 330 15.08 -4.68 -2.20
N THR A 331 14.10 -5.31 -1.53
CA THR A 331 13.55 -4.87 -0.24
C THR A 331 14.11 -5.61 0.98
N ARG A 332 14.97 -6.63 0.78
CA ARG A 332 15.54 -7.43 1.87
C ARG A 332 16.84 -8.09 1.44
N LYS A 333 17.88 -7.85 2.23
CA LYS A 333 19.11 -8.62 2.20
C LYS A 333 19.11 -9.62 3.35
N HIS A 334 19.62 -10.81 3.08
CA HIS A 334 19.87 -11.82 4.12
C HIS A 334 21.25 -11.65 4.72
N HIS A 335 21.42 -12.08 5.95
CA HIS A 335 22.70 -12.03 6.68
C HIS A 335 23.06 -13.44 7.13
N ALA A 336 24.32 -13.81 7.02
CA ALA A 336 24.84 -15.08 7.51
C ALA A 336 24.64 -15.19 9.04
N GLY A 337 24.30 -16.38 9.52
CA GLY A 337 24.10 -16.69 10.93
C GLY A 337 22.82 -17.44 11.23
N LYS A 338 22.40 -17.41 12.48
CA LYS A 338 21.24 -18.13 13.01
C LYS A 338 19.93 -17.43 12.67
N HIS A 339 19.01 -18.19 12.11
CA HIS A 339 17.65 -17.81 11.82
C HIS A 339 16.68 -18.81 12.47
N PHE A 340 15.40 -18.43 12.55
CA PHE A 340 14.40 -19.33 13.10
C PHE A 340 13.18 -19.34 12.20
N ILE A 341 12.50 -20.50 12.16
CA ILE A 341 11.18 -20.63 11.56
C ILE A 341 10.22 -21.20 12.60
N SER A 342 9.04 -20.62 12.74
CA SER A 342 8.04 -21.06 13.69
C SER A 342 6.69 -21.26 13.00
N LEU A 343 5.99 -22.35 13.35
CA LEU A 343 4.60 -22.57 12.96
C LEU A 343 3.67 -21.73 13.82
N LYS A 344 2.70 -21.08 13.19
CA LYS A 344 1.63 -20.38 13.88
C LYS A 344 0.28 -20.98 13.50
N ILE A 345 -0.54 -21.26 14.49
CA ILE A 345 -1.92 -21.72 14.35
C ILE A 345 -2.83 -20.70 15.00
N ASN A 346 -3.80 -20.17 14.25
CA ASN A 346 -4.70 -19.10 14.68
C ASN A 346 -3.92 -17.93 15.35
N GLY A 347 -2.82 -17.50 14.70
CA GLY A 347 -1.95 -16.42 15.14
C GLY A 347 -1.01 -16.73 16.32
N ARG A 348 -1.14 -17.89 16.98
CA ARG A 348 -0.32 -18.30 18.11
C ARG A 348 0.86 -19.14 17.64
N ALA A 349 2.07 -18.78 18.09
CA ALA A 349 3.27 -19.58 17.82
C ALA A 349 3.19 -20.93 18.55
N GLN A 350 3.60 -22.01 17.85
CA GLN A 350 3.60 -23.37 18.33
C GLN A 350 5.04 -23.93 18.39
N LYS A 351 5.49 -24.60 17.33
CA LYS A 351 6.84 -25.16 17.21
C LYS A 351 7.79 -24.17 16.53
N LYS A 352 9.08 -24.22 16.92
CA LYS A 352 10.17 -23.39 16.39
C LYS A 352 11.36 -24.26 16.02
N ILE A 353 11.96 -23.99 14.86
CA ILE A 353 13.17 -24.67 14.36
C ILE A 353 14.24 -23.62 14.13
N GLU A 354 15.47 -23.92 14.50
CA GLU A 354 16.68 -23.14 14.18
C GLU A 354 17.24 -23.60 12.83
N PHE A 355 17.73 -22.69 12.03
CA PHE A 355 18.51 -22.96 10.83
C PHE A 355 19.60 -21.90 10.64
N ASN A 356 20.63 -22.22 9.85
CA ASN A 356 21.73 -21.30 9.60
C ASN A 356 21.85 -20.97 8.12
N LEU A 357 22.01 -19.68 7.82
CA LEU A 357 22.47 -19.18 6.53
C LEU A 357 23.97 -18.90 6.58
N LYS A 358 24.64 -19.20 5.48
CA LYS A 358 26.08 -18.90 5.27
C LYS A 358 26.26 -17.89 4.15
#